data_7d56825513a63bcda47a0cc35ec86d8e
#
_entry.id   7d56825513a63bcda47a0cc35ec86d8e
#
_cell.length_a   1.000
_cell.length_b   1.000
_cell.length_c   1.000
_cell.angle_alpha   90.00
_cell.angle_beta   90.00
_cell.angle_gamma   90.00
#
_symmetry.space_group_name_H-M   'P 1'
#
loop_
_entity.id
_entity.type
_entity.pdbx_description
1 polymer ?
#
loop_
_entity_poly.entity_id
_entity_poly.type
_entity_poly.pdbx_seq_one_letter_code
_entity_poly.pdbx_strand_id
1 'polypeptide(L)'
;IIDQVSYQGTDSVVPSTPEGKCVQDADRLDALGAIGIARTFAYGGSHGRPLYDPEEKPKLSMNAAEYSRRQSSSVNHFYEKLFQLQDMMNTETGRQVAAQRTARMHQFLDDFLAEWDGADIRQNGG
;
A
#
# COMPACT_ATOMS: atom_id res chain seq x y z
N ILE A 1 -9.35 0.21 21.16
CA ILE A 1 -7.96 0.31 20.66
C ILE A 1 -7.84 -0.26 19.25
N ILE A 2 -8.44 -1.41 19.01
CA ILE A 2 -8.38 -2.04 17.69
C ILE A 2 -8.96 -1.12 16.63
N ASP A 3 -10.06 -0.47 16.91
CA ASP A 3 -10.69 0.44 15.95
C ASP A 3 -9.82 1.67 15.65
N GLN A 4 -9.01 2.09 16.62
CA GLN A 4 -8.11 3.23 16.43
C GLN A 4 -6.91 2.90 15.56
N VAL A 5 -6.51 1.64 15.48
CA VAL A 5 -5.33 1.24 14.73
C VAL A 5 -5.64 0.72 13.34
N SER A 6 -6.90 0.43 13.05
CA SER A 6 -7.31 -0.05 11.73
C SER A 6 -7.25 1.07 10.70
N TYR A 7 -6.75 0.76 9.50
CA TYR A 7 -6.73 1.73 8.42
C TYR A 7 -8.14 2.01 7.90
N GLN A 8 -8.48 3.26 7.77
CA GLN A 8 -9.79 3.70 7.30
C GLN A 8 -9.69 4.76 6.19
N GLY A 9 -8.70 4.59 5.29
CA GLY A 9 -8.46 5.56 4.23
C GLY A 9 -7.75 6.80 4.77
N THR A 10 -7.98 7.95 4.14
CA THR A 10 -7.37 9.20 4.58
C THR A 10 -8.04 9.79 5.81
N ASP A 11 -9.10 9.12 6.29
CA ASP A 11 -9.85 9.57 7.46
C ASP A 11 -9.39 8.92 8.77
N SER A 12 -8.22 8.27 8.77
CA SER A 12 -7.68 7.57 9.94
C SER A 12 -7.55 8.48 11.15
N VAL A 13 -7.96 7.97 12.31
CA VAL A 13 -7.86 8.69 13.58
C VAL A 13 -6.47 8.51 14.17
N VAL A 14 -5.88 9.58 14.69
CA VAL A 14 -4.61 9.54 15.40
C VAL A 14 -4.88 9.22 16.87
N PRO A 15 -4.28 8.14 17.42
CA PRO A 15 -4.48 7.81 18.83
C PRO A 15 -3.89 8.86 19.75
N SER A 16 -4.48 9.00 20.95
CA SER A 16 -4.04 9.99 21.92
C SER A 16 -2.94 9.50 22.85
N THR A 17 -2.71 8.18 22.93
CA THR A 17 -1.72 7.61 23.84
C THR A 17 -0.46 7.18 23.10
N PRO A 18 0.72 7.21 23.76
CA PRO A 18 1.94 6.70 23.14
C PRO A 18 1.83 5.23 22.73
N GLU A 19 1.21 4.39 23.55
CA GLU A 19 1.00 2.98 23.24
C GLU A 19 0.12 2.82 22.03
N GLY A 20 -0.97 3.59 21.94
CA GLY A 20 -1.86 3.57 20.79
C GLY A 20 -1.16 3.99 19.51
N LYS A 21 -0.28 4.98 19.59
CA LYS A 21 0.51 5.42 18.44
C LYS A 21 1.45 4.32 17.94
N CYS A 22 2.14 3.63 18.87
CA CYS A 22 3.02 2.53 18.50
C CYS A 22 2.25 1.37 17.87
N VAL A 23 1.08 1.03 18.43
CA VAL A 23 0.25 -0.04 17.89
C VAL A 23 -0.27 0.32 16.49
N GLN A 24 -0.70 1.55 16.30
CA GLN A 24 -1.15 2.00 14.98
C GLN A 24 -0.02 1.95 13.95
N ASP A 25 1.19 2.41 14.35
CA ASP A 25 2.35 2.33 13.45
C ASP A 25 2.66 0.89 13.08
N ALA A 26 2.65 -0.02 14.06
CA ALA A 26 2.92 -1.43 13.81
C ALA A 26 1.90 -2.04 12.84
N ASP A 27 0.63 -1.70 13.02
CA ASP A 27 -0.43 -2.18 12.13
C ASP A 27 -0.21 -1.70 10.70
N ARG A 28 0.11 -0.43 10.53
CA ARG A 28 0.38 0.13 9.20
C ARG A 28 1.64 -0.46 8.57
N LEU A 29 2.69 -0.70 9.38
CA LEU A 29 3.93 -1.28 8.88
C LEU A 29 3.73 -2.69 8.33
N ASP A 30 2.77 -3.44 8.87
CA ASP A 30 2.45 -4.78 8.36
C ASP A 30 1.86 -4.74 6.95
N ALA A 31 1.36 -3.60 6.51
CA ALA A 31 0.82 -3.43 5.16
C ALA A 31 1.89 -2.97 4.16
N LEU A 32 3.12 -2.78 4.60
CA LEU A 32 4.22 -2.27 3.78
C LEU A 32 5.32 -3.31 3.61
N GLY A 33 6.18 -3.08 2.62
CA GLY A 33 7.33 -3.93 2.36
C GLY A 33 6.96 -5.25 1.70
N ALA A 34 7.87 -6.21 1.77
CA ALA A 34 7.71 -7.50 1.08
C ALA A 34 6.48 -8.27 1.57
N ILE A 35 6.25 -8.28 2.87
CA ILE A 35 5.07 -8.95 3.44
C ILE A 35 3.79 -8.23 3.00
N GLY A 36 3.81 -6.90 3.00
CA GLY A 36 2.68 -6.11 2.53
C GLY A 36 2.34 -6.38 1.08
N ILE A 37 3.36 -6.53 0.22
CA ILE A 37 3.17 -6.90 -1.17
C ILE A 37 2.44 -8.25 -1.28
N ALA A 38 2.95 -9.27 -0.58
CA ALA A 38 2.35 -10.60 -0.61
C ALA A 38 0.90 -10.58 -0.12
N ARG A 39 0.64 -9.86 0.96
CA ARG A 39 -0.71 -9.76 1.51
C ARG A 39 -1.67 -9.04 0.57
N THR A 40 -1.19 -8.01 -0.10
CA THR A 40 -2.02 -7.24 -1.05
C THR A 40 -2.50 -8.12 -2.20
N PHE A 41 -1.62 -8.92 -2.78
CA PHE A 41 -2.00 -9.79 -3.88
C PHE A 41 -2.83 -10.99 -3.42
N ALA A 42 -2.54 -11.52 -2.24
CA ALA A 42 -3.36 -12.59 -1.68
C ALA A 42 -4.80 -12.12 -1.43
N TYR A 43 -4.94 -10.94 -0.83
CA TYR A 43 -6.26 -10.35 -0.60
C TYR A 43 -6.97 -10.08 -1.92
N GLY A 44 -6.26 -9.48 -2.88
CA GLY A 44 -6.83 -9.18 -4.19
C GLY A 44 -7.34 -10.42 -4.88
N GLY A 45 -6.56 -11.51 -4.85
CA GLY A 45 -6.96 -12.77 -5.45
C GLY A 45 -8.22 -13.35 -4.83
N SER A 46 -8.33 -13.30 -3.51
CA SER A 46 -9.51 -13.84 -2.82
C SER A 46 -10.75 -12.96 -2.99
N HIS A 47 -10.60 -11.72 -3.41
CA HIS A 47 -11.71 -10.77 -3.58
C HIS A 47 -11.97 -10.44 -5.05
N GLY A 48 -11.40 -11.21 -5.97
CA GLY A 48 -11.67 -11.04 -7.40
C GLY A 48 -11.05 -9.80 -8.02
N ARG A 49 -10.05 -9.19 -7.40
CA ARG A 49 -9.36 -8.05 -7.98
C ARG A 49 -8.35 -8.50 -9.02
N PRO A 50 -8.28 -7.83 -10.19
CA PRO A 50 -7.20 -8.13 -11.14
C PRO A 50 -5.85 -7.71 -10.56
N LEU A 51 -4.79 -8.34 -11.05
CA LEU A 51 -3.43 -7.94 -10.64
C LEU A 51 -3.16 -6.50 -11.04
N TYR A 52 -3.45 -6.15 -12.28
CA TYR A 52 -3.13 -4.86 -12.86
C TYR A 52 -4.08 -4.58 -14.03
N ASP A 53 -4.51 -3.34 -14.14
CA ASP A 53 -5.32 -2.88 -15.27
C ASP A 53 -4.69 -1.59 -15.80
N PRO A 54 -3.99 -1.65 -16.95
CA PRO A 54 -3.30 -0.47 -17.48
C PRO A 54 -4.23 0.66 -17.90
N GLU A 55 -5.50 0.38 -18.11
CA GLU A 55 -6.47 1.41 -18.51
C GLU A 55 -7.10 2.12 -17.32
N GLU A 56 -6.95 1.58 -16.12
CA GLU A 56 -7.52 2.15 -14.92
C GLU A 56 -6.45 2.89 -14.12
N LYS A 57 -6.66 4.20 -13.92
CA LYS A 57 -5.70 5.02 -13.18
C LYS A 57 -6.05 5.02 -11.70
N PRO A 58 -5.02 5.05 -10.82
CA PRO A 58 -5.28 5.15 -9.40
C PRO A 58 -5.94 6.48 -9.04
N LYS A 59 -6.84 6.44 -8.06
CA LYS A 59 -7.47 7.62 -7.50
C LYS A 59 -6.82 7.91 -6.15
N LEU A 60 -6.11 9.03 -6.04
CA LEU A 60 -5.21 9.27 -4.93
C LEU A 60 -5.83 9.91 -3.69
N SER A 61 -6.99 10.51 -3.79
CA SER A 61 -7.60 11.25 -2.68
C SER A 61 -9.00 10.74 -2.38
N MET A 62 -9.09 9.51 -1.91
CA MET A 62 -10.36 8.92 -1.52
C MET A 62 -10.53 8.91 -0.01
N ASN A 63 -11.76 9.17 0.47
CA ASN A 63 -12.09 8.88 1.85
C ASN A 63 -12.40 7.38 2.01
N ALA A 64 -12.64 6.94 3.25
CA ALA A 64 -12.87 5.52 3.53
C ALA A 64 -14.10 4.97 2.79
N ALA A 65 -15.17 5.75 2.69
CA ALA A 65 -16.39 5.29 2.03
C ALA A 65 -16.19 5.09 0.53
N GLU A 66 -15.49 6.04 -0.11
CA GLU A 66 -15.18 5.90 -1.53
C GLU A 66 -14.30 4.70 -1.79
N TYR A 67 -13.28 4.51 -0.94
CA TYR A 67 -12.34 3.42 -1.11
C TYR A 67 -13.02 2.06 -0.99
N SER A 68 -13.91 1.89 -0.02
CA SER A 68 -14.57 0.58 0.20
C SER A 68 -15.54 0.23 -0.92
N ARG A 69 -16.04 1.19 -1.68
CA ARG A 69 -16.91 0.92 -2.82
C ARG A 69 -16.16 0.68 -4.12
N ARG A 70 -14.86 1.02 -4.16
CA ARG A 70 -14.07 0.93 -5.38
C ARG A 70 -13.37 -0.42 -5.47
N GLN A 71 -13.57 -1.11 -6.59
CA GLN A 71 -12.83 -2.34 -6.90
C GLN A 71 -11.83 -2.04 -8.00
N SER A 72 -10.64 -1.59 -7.62
CA SER A 72 -9.56 -1.42 -8.57
C SER A 72 -8.56 -2.58 -8.47
N SER A 73 -7.55 -2.57 -9.36
CA SER A 73 -6.54 -3.61 -9.37
C SER A 73 -5.68 -3.60 -8.10
N SER A 74 -5.00 -4.72 -7.84
CA SER A 74 -4.07 -4.80 -6.71
C SER A 74 -2.92 -3.80 -6.87
N VAL A 75 -2.43 -3.58 -8.08
CA VAL A 75 -1.38 -2.57 -8.32
C VAL A 75 -1.89 -1.17 -7.97
N ASN A 76 -3.11 -0.83 -8.36
CA ASN A 76 -3.66 0.49 -8.00
C ASN A 76 -3.80 0.68 -6.49
N HIS A 77 -4.02 -0.39 -5.74
CA HIS A 77 -4.09 -0.33 -4.29
C HIS A 77 -2.81 0.24 -3.67
N PHE A 78 -1.64 -0.04 -4.26
CA PHE A 78 -0.38 0.54 -3.79
C PHE A 78 -0.42 2.06 -3.86
N TYR A 79 -0.87 2.61 -4.99
CA TYR A 79 -0.91 4.05 -5.19
C TYR A 79 -2.05 4.71 -4.41
N GLU A 80 -3.19 4.05 -4.32
CA GLU A 80 -4.39 4.63 -3.72
C GLU A 80 -4.35 4.62 -2.20
N LYS A 81 -3.64 3.66 -1.61
CA LYS A 81 -3.64 3.47 -0.16
C LYS A 81 -2.24 3.31 0.42
N LEU A 82 -1.49 2.33 -0.05
CA LEU A 82 -0.30 1.88 0.68
C LEU A 82 0.80 2.92 0.75
N PHE A 83 1.05 3.64 -0.34
CA PHE A 83 2.09 4.65 -0.36
C PHE A 83 1.78 5.85 0.55
N GLN A 84 0.52 6.04 0.89
CA GLN A 84 0.14 7.11 1.81
C GLN A 84 0.45 6.78 3.27
N LEU A 85 0.59 5.51 3.60
CA LEU A 85 0.81 5.08 4.98
C LEU A 85 2.14 5.60 5.54
N GLN A 86 3.15 5.76 4.71
CA GLN A 86 4.44 6.30 5.15
C GLN A 86 4.29 7.66 5.82
N ASP A 87 3.42 8.51 5.26
CA ASP A 87 3.22 9.86 5.78
C ASP A 87 2.29 9.89 7.00
N MET A 88 1.72 8.75 7.36
CA MET A 88 0.77 8.64 8.46
C MET A 88 1.38 8.03 9.72
N MET A 89 2.69 7.80 9.74
CA MET A 89 3.36 7.24 10.91
C MET A 89 3.42 8.25 12.04
N ASN A 90 3.22 7.77 13.27
CA ASN A 90 3.19 8.60 14.46
C ASN A 90 4.56 8.73 15.12
N THR A 91 5.45 7.75 14.94
CA THR A 91 6.73 7.71 15.64
C THR A 91 7.88 7.83 14.65
N GLU A 92 9.05 8.27 15.16
CA GLU A 92 10.25 8.39 14.34
C GLU A 92 10.70 7.02 13.82
N THR A 93 10.71 6.01 14.69
CA THR A 93 11.05 4.65 14.29
C THR A 93 10.09 4.14 13.21
N GLY A 94 8.79 4.38 13.39
CA GLY A 94 7.78 4.01 12.40
C GLY A 94 8.04 4.66 11.06
N ARG A 95 8.39 5.95 11.07
CA ARG A 95 8.69 6.67 9.83
C ARG A 95 9.90 6.10 9.10
N GLN A 96 10.95 5.76 9.85
CA GLN A 96 12.17 5.20 9.25
C GLN A 96 11.91 3.82 8.64
N VAL A 97 11.22 2.95 9.35
CA VAL A 97 10.90 1.62 8.84
C VAL A 97 9.94 1.70 7.66
N ALA A 98 8.95 2.58 7.74
CA ALA A 98 7.99 2.78 6.66
C ALA A 98 8.69 3.25 5.38
N ALA A 99 9.67 4.15 5.50
CA ALA A 99 10.41 4.62 4.34
C ALA A 99 11.16 3.47 3.65
N GLN A 100 11.80 2.60 4.41
CA GLN A 100 12.51 1.45 3.86
C GLN A 100 11.56 0.47 3.19
N ARG A 101 10.45 0.16 3.84
CA ARG A 101 9.47 -0.79 3.30
C ARG A 101 8.75 -0.24 2.08
N THR A 102 8.46 1.06 2.08
CA THR A 102 7.85 1.72 0.92
C THR A 102 8.80 1.72 -0.27
N ALA A 103 10.08 1.92 -0.04
CA ALA A 103 11.08 1.85 -1.11
C ALA A 103 11.11 0.47 -1.76
N ARG A 104 10.98 -0.61 -0.97
CA ARG A 104 10.88 -1.96 -1.51
C ARG A 104 9.64 -2.14 -2.38
N MET A 105 8.53 -1.54 -2.00
CA MET A 105 7.30 -1.61 -2.77
C MET A 105 7.43 -0.87 -4.10
N HIS A 106 8.09 0.28 -4.11
CA HIS A 106 8.36 1.01 -5.36
C HIS A 106 9.24 0.19 -6.29
N GLN A 107 10.28 -0.46 -5.74
CA GLN A 107 11.15 -1.30 -6.54
C GLN A 107 10.38 -2.49 -7.13
N PHE A 108 9.53 -3.11 -6.32
CA PHE A 108 8.69 -4.20 -6.80
C PHE A 108 7.81 -3.75 -7.97
N LEU A 109 7.15 -2.59 -7.83
CA LEU A 109 6.27 -2.10 -8.89
C LEU A 109 7.04 -1.73 -10.15
N ASP A 110 8.23 -1.14 -10.01
CA ASP A 110 9.08 -0.85 -11.16
C ASP A 110 9.41 -2.15 -11.91
N ASP A 111 9.78 -3.20 -11.17
CA ASP A 111 10.08 -4.49 -11.76
C ASP A 111 8.83 -5.13 -12.39
N PHE A 112 7.71 -5.09 -11.67
CA PHE A 112 6.45 -5.65 -12.14
C PHE A 112 6.02 -4.99 -13.46
N LEU A 113 6.04 -3.67 -13.51
CA LEU A 113 5.58 -2.94 -14.69
C LEU A 113 6.54 -3.12 -15.87
N ALA A 114 7.85 -3.19 -15.59
CA ALA A 114 8.83 -3.46 -16.64
C ALA A 114 8.59 -4.83 -17.28
N GLU A 115 8.33 -5.84 -16.45
CA GLU A 115 8.04 -7.19 -16.94
C GLU A 115 6.69 -7.23 -17.66
N TRP A 116 5.69 -6.55 -17.14
CA TRP A 116 4.36 -6.48 -17.77
C TRP A 116 4.44 -5.91 -19.18
N ASP A 117 5.21 -4.84 -19.36
CA ASP A 117 5.36 -4.16 -20.65
C ASP A 117 6.43 -4.82 -21.54
N GLY A 118 7.20 -5.79 -21.02
CA GLY A 118 8.29 -6.40 -21.75
C GLY A 118 9.53 -5.52 -21.86
N ALA A 119 9.65 -4.47 -21.05
CA ALA A 119 10.77 -3.55 -21.12
C ALA A 119 12.09 -4.21 -20.70
N ASP A 120 12.03 -5.17 -19.77
CA ASP A 120 13.18 -5.94 -19.34
C ASP A 120 13.78 -6.75 -20.48
N ILE A 121 12.94 -7.33 -21.33
CA ILE A 121 13.39 -8.09 -22.50
C ILE A 121 14.05 -7.15 -23.51
N ARG A 122 13.46 -5.98 -23.73
CA ARG A 122 14.04 -5.01 -24.68
C ARG A 122 15.38 -4.47 -24.21
N GLN A 123 15.58 -4.33 -22.89
CA GLN A 123 16.85 -3.88 -22.32
C GLN A 123 17.93 -4.92 -22.42
N ASN A 124 17.59 -6.20 -22.31
CA ASN A 124 18.54 -7.30 -22.23
C ASN A 124 18.73 -8.05 -23.56
N GLY A 125 17.71 -8.04 -24.40
CA GLY A 125 17.72 -8.83 -25.62
C GLY A 125 17.93 -8.03 -26.89
N GLY A 126 17.99 -6.76 -26.76
CA GLY A 126 18.17 -5.89 -27.89
C GLY A 126 16.91 -5.79 -28.72
#